data_f8f55d29870e7bb26dfdf9ac509a81ae
#
_entry.id   f8f55d29870e7bb26dfdf9ac509a81ae
#
_cell.length_a   1.000
_cell.length_b   1.000
_cell.length_c   1.000
_cell.angle_alpha   90.00
_cell.angle_beta   90.00
_cell.angle_gamma   90.00
#
_symmetry.space_group_name_H-M   'P 1'
#
loop_
_entity.id
_entity.type
_entity.pdbx_description
1 polymer ?
#
loop_
_entity_poly.entity_id
_entity_poly.type
_entity_poly.pdbx_seq_one_letter_code
_entity_poly.pdbx_strand_id
1 'polypeptide(L)'
;MLVFDASGSMAGADRIGIAGVSGAAKGNVVTRIDTVRKALAKVLPVVAPNRRIGLVTYGPGPYDRCDNIELNLRPAPNAAAAIMEIITPLNPAGQTPLTAAVEKAAEVLDFRNKPGTIVLLTDGEETCGGNPCKLAKIFQSEGKQLTVHVIGYRIKDFSWTGGQGMMDTRCLSGQNGGTYTSVETADELSAALLKTLSCPMLTQAGP
;
A
#
# COMPACT_ATOMS: atom_id res chain seq x y z
N MET A 1 -10.05 0.23 -1.78
CA MET A 1 -9.33 1.24 -0.95
C MET A 1 -7.84 1.11 -1.21
N LEU A 2 -7.16 2.22 -1.45
CA LEU A 2 -5.70 2.30 -1.36
C LEU A 2 -5.32 2.60 0.09
N VAL A 3 -4.45 1.80 0.68
CA VAL A 3 -3.81 2.05 1.98
C VAL A 3 -2.36 2.40 1.69
N PHE A 4 -1.99 3.65 1.97
CA PHE A 4 -0.75 4.27 1.56
C PHE A 4 0.17 4.49 2.75
N ASP A 5 1.35 3.92 2.68
CA ASP A 5 2.41 4.08 3.66
C ASP A 5 3.12 5.42 3.49
N ALA A 6 3.12 6.23 4.54
CA ALA A 6 3.93 7.42 4.67
C ALA A 6 4.73 7.41 5.99
N SER A 7 5.08 6.22 6.48
CA SER A 7 5.95 6.03 7.65
C SER A 7 7.39 6.48 7.37
N GLY A 8 8.20 6.52 8.42
CA GLY A 8 9.57 7.04 8.35
C GLY A 8 10.50 6.31 7.37
N SER A 9 10.28 5.01 7.13
CA SER A 9 11.04 4.21 6.15
C SER A 9 10.91 4.73 4.71
N MET A 10 9.73 5.28 4.36
CA MET A 10 9.44 5.87 3.05
C MET A 10 10.28 7.12 2.72
N ALA A 11 10.91 7.77 3.74
CA ALA A 11 11.91 8.82 3.54
C ALA A 11 13.26 8.28 3.04
N GLY A 12 13.48 6.97 3.08
CA GLY A 12 14.72 6.34 2.66
C GLY A 12 15.06 6.65 1.20
N ALA A 13 16.37 6.80 0.93
CA ALA A 13 16.87 7.04 -0.44
C ALA A 13 16.48 5.88 -1.36
N ASP A 14 15.88 6.22 -2.48
CA ASP A 14 15.63 5.31 -3.56
C ASP A 14 16.89 5.23 -4.43
N ARG A 15 17.78 4.30 -4.11
CA ARG A 15 18.99 4.06 -4.91
C ARG A 15 18.59 3.42 -6.23
N ILE A 16 18.21 4.25 -7.21
CA ILE A 16 18.20 3.82 -8.60
C ILE A 16 19.64 3.48 -8.94
N GLY A 17 19.92 2.21 -9.22
CA GLY A 17 21.26 1.72 -9.46
C GLY A 17 21.95 2.46 -10.59
N ILE A 18 22.85 3.36 -10.25
CA ILE A 18 23.97 3.74 -11.08
C ILE A 18 25.20 3.10 -10.41
N ALA A 19 25.47 1.85 -10.77
CA ALA A 19 26.74 1.25 -10.49
C ALA A 19 27.81 2.10 -11.18
N GLY A 20 28.63 2.80 -10.40
CA GLY A 20 29.91 3.31 -10.89
C GLY A 20 30.12 4.82 -10.96
N VAL A 21 29.34 5.69 -10.32
CA VAL A 21 29.71 7.11 -10.19
C VAL A 21 29.98 7.49 -8.74
N SER A 22 31.25 7.34 -8.35
CA SER A 22 31.83 8.00 -7.17
C SER A 22 32.02 9.48 -7.48
N GLY A 23 30.95 10.25 -7.31
CA GLY A 23 30.99 11.70 -7.50
C GLY A 23 29.79 12.30 -6.79
N ALA A 24 30.02 12.87 -5.60
CA ALA A 24 29.01 13.60 -4.85
C ALA A 24 28.58 14.86 -5.60
N ALA A 25 27.73 14.73 -6.60
CA ALA A 25 26.90 15.82 -7.06
C ALA A 25 25.76 15.96 -6.01
N LYS A 26 25.51 17.16 -5.50
CA LYS A 26 24.32 17.56 -4.74
C LYS A 26 23.10 17.47 -5.70
N GLY A 27 22.73 16.25 -6.11
CA GLY A 27 21.47 15.96 -6.79
C GLY A 27 20.43 15.66 -5.72
N ASN A 28 19.22 16.11 -5.92
CA ASN A 28 18.08 15.77 -5.07
C ASN A 28 18.00 14.25 -4.93
N VAL A 29 18.17 13.75 -3.69
CA VAL A 29 18.02 12.33 -3.41
C VAL A 29 16.56 11.97 -3.60
N VAL A 30 16.26 11.13 -4.58
CA VAL A 30 14.92 10.59 -4.79
C VAL A 30 14.62 9.64 -3.63
N THR A 31 13.52 9.84 -2.96
CA THR A 31 13.09 8.99 -1.86
C THR A 31 12.13 7.89 -2.34
N ARG A 32 11.89 6.88 -1.49
CA ARG A 32 10.91 5.81 -1.81
C ARG A 32 9.52 6.39 -2.05
N ILE A 33 9.09 7.32 -1.20
CA ILE A 33 7.78 7.96 -1.36
C ILE A 33 7.68 8.73 -2.69
N ASP A 34 8.78 9.35 -3.16
CA ASP A 34 8.79 10.06 -4.45
C ASP A 34 8.60 9.10 -5.63
N THR A 35 9.23 7.93 -5.56
CA THR A 35 9.06 6.88 -6.58
C THR A 35 7.64 6.34 -6.58
N VAL A 36 7.07 6.12 -5.40
CA VAL A 36 5.69 5.67 -5.25
C VAL A 36 4.70 6.71 -5.78
N ARG A 37 4.90 8.00 -5.49
CA ARG A 37 4.09 9.10 -6.05
C ARG A 37 4.12 9.12 -7.56
N LYS A 38 5.30 8.97 -8.16
CA LYS A 38 5.44 8.92 -9.62
C LYS A 38 4.71 7.72 -10.23
N ALA A 39 4.79 6.56 -9.61
CA ALA A 39 4.06 5.36 -10.05
C ALA A 39 2.54 5.57 -9.96
N LEU A 40 2.04 6.13 -8.85
CA LEU A 40 0.62 6.43 -8.67
C LEU A 40 0.13 7.51 -9.64
N ALA A 41 0.92 8.56 -9.89
CA ALA A 41 0.60 9.59 -10.89
C ALA A 41 0.42 9.01 -12.30
N LYS A 42 1.17 7.94 -12.63
CA LYS A 42 1.06 7.23 -13.91
C LYS A 42 -0.15 6.28 -13.95
N VAL A 43 -0.46 5.60 -12.85
CA VAL A 43 -1.46 4.52 -12.81
C VAL A 43 -2.86 5.03 -12.52
N LEU A 44 -3.01 5.96 -11.57
CA LEU A 44 -4.33 6.42 -11.12
C LEU A 44 -5.20 6.99 -12.25
N PRO A 45 -4.71 7.79 -13.20
CA PRO A 45 -5.51 8.28 -14.32
C PRO A 45 -6.08 7.17 -15.21
N VAL A 46 -5.39 6.02 -15.27
CA VAL A 46 -5.83 4.86 -16.07
C VAL A 46 -6.92 4.07 -15.37
N VAL A 47 -6.83 3.93 -14.04
CA VAL A 47 -7.74 3.05 -13.27
C VAL A 47 -8.94 3.78 -12.68
N ALA A 48 -8.79 5.05 -12.29
CA ALA A 48 -9.82 5.81 -11.59
C ALA A 48 -11.11 6.07 -12.42
N PRO A 49 -11.09 6.19 -13.74
CA PRO A 49 -12.32 6.32 -14.52
C PRO A 49 -13.27 5.12 -14.40
N ASN A 50 -12.70 3.92 -14.17
CA ASN A 50 -13.45 2.67 -14.11
C ASN A 50 -13.65 2.15 -12.69
N ARG A 51 -13.25 2.92 -11.67
CA ARG A 51 -13.22 2.49 -10.28
C ARG A 51 -13.58 3.58 -9.30
N ARG A 52 -14.23 3.19 -8.23
CA ARG A 52 -14.34 4.03 -7.04
C ARG A 52 -13.16 3.74 -6.15
N ILE A 53 -12.23 4.69 -6.01
CA ILE A 53 -11.02 4.54 -5.22
C ILE A 53 -11.10 5.47 -4.01
N GLY A 54 -10.85 4.94 -2.83
CA GLY A 54 -10.67 5.71 -1.60
C GLY A 54 -9.22 5.61 -1.12
N LEU A 55 -8.85 6.44 -0.15
CA LEU A 55 -7.51 6.55 0.39
C LEU A 55 -7.53 6.55 1.92
N VAL A 56 -6.73 5.68 2.50
CA VAL A 56 -6.27 5.73 3.89
C VAL A 56 -4.76 5.91 3.86
N THR A 57 -4.24 6.87 4.63
CA THR A 57 -2.80 7.03 4.84
C THR A 57 -2.43 6.71 6.26
N TYR A 58 -1.19 6.29 6.49
CA TYR A 58 -0.66 6.10 7.83
C TYR A 58 0.83 6.49 7.88
N GLY A 59 1.31 6.76 9.07
CA GLY A 59 2.71 7.00 9.35
C GLY A 59 3.08 8.44 9.65
N PRO A 60 2.64 9.48 8.88
CA PRO A 60 3.13 10.84 9.13
C PRO A 60 2.85 11.28 10.56
N GLY A 61 3.92 11.60 11.30
CA GLY A 61 3.79 12.08 12.67
C GLY A 61 4.95 11.70 13.58
N PRO A 62 4.80 11.90 14.89
CA PRO A 62 5.81 11.54 15.89
C PRO A 62 6.09 10.03 15.94
N TYR A 63 7.34 9.66 16.25
CA TYR A 63 7.76 8.26 16.31
C TYR A 63 7.26 7.50 17.54
N ASP A 64 6.70 8.17 18.51
CA ASP A 64 6.13 7.58 19.73
C ASP A 64 4.63 7.31 19.63
N ARG A 65 4.03 7.53 18.45
CA ARG A 65 2.59 7.37 18.22
C ARG A 65 2.29 6.34 17.14
N CYS A 66 1.23 5.58 17.40
CA CYS A 66 0.70 4.55 16.50
C CYS A 66 -0.74 4.82 16.03
N ASP A 67 -1.26 5.98 16.30
CA ASP A 67 -2.61 6.41 15.93
C ASP A 67 -2.66 7.32 14.70
N ASN A 68 -1.52 7.52 14.04
CA ASN A 68 -1.37 8.34 12.84
C ASN A 68 -1.95 7.63 11.61
N ILE A 69 -3.26 7.41 11.62
CA ILE A 69 -4.02 6.77 10.54
C ILE A 69 -5.17 7.68 10.16
N GLU A 70 -5.20 8.09 8.91
CA GLU A 70 -6.19 9.03 8.40
C GLU A 70 -7.01 8.44 7.26
N LEU A 71 -8.34 8.59 7.33
CA LEU A 71 -9.23 8.38 6.20
C LEU A 71 -9.29 9.69 5.40
N ASN A 72 -8.48 9.79 4.37
CA ASN A 72 -8.38 11.00 3.57
C ASN A 72 -9.48 11.10 2.51
N LEU A 73 -9.88 9.97 1.92
CA LEU A 73 -10.89 9.94 0.87
C LEU A 73 -11.74 8.68 0.96
N ARG A 74 -13.06 8.83 1.01
CA ARG A 74 -13.99 7.71 0.83
C ARG A 74 -14.01 7.29 -0.64
N PRO A 75 -14.37 6.01 -0.95
CA PRO A 75 -14.41 5.53 -2.34
C PRO A 75 -15.26 6.44 -3.25
N ALA A 76 -14.60 7.12 -4.17
CA ALA A 76 -15.19 8.06 -5.11
C ALA A 76 -14.80 7.74 -6.56
N PRO A 77 -15.65 8.05 -7.55
CA PRO A 77 -15.27 7.96 -8.95
C PRO A 77 -14.25 9.05 -9.30
N ASN A 78 -13.42 8.80 -10.31
CA ASN A 78 -12.45 9.77 -10.82
C ASN A 78 -11.50 10.34 -9.74
N ALA A 79 -11.15 9.54 -8.75
CA ALA A 79 -10.42 9.95 -7.56
C ALA A 79 -8.93 10.27 -7.79
N ALA A 80 -8.41 10.13 -9.01
CA ALA A 80 -6.97 10.26 -9.30
C ALA A 80 -6.38 11.59 -8.84
N ALA A 81 -6.97 12.71 -9.23
CA ALA A 81 -6.48 14.05 -8.87
C ALA A 81 -6.54 14.28 -7.36
N ALA A 82 -7.65 13.94 -6.72
CA ALA A 82 -7.83 14.10 -5.28
C ALA A 82 -6.82 13.27 -4.47
N ILE A 83 -6.56 12.03 -4.88
CA ILE A 83 -5.55 11.19 -4.24
C ILE A 83 -4.16 11.81 -4.37
N MET A 84 -3.79 12.27 -5.58
CA MET A 84 -2.48 12.89 -5.80
C MET A 84 -2.31 14.19 -5.02
N GLU A 85 -3.35 15.01 -4.91
CA GLU A 85 -3.34 16.24 -4.11
C GLU A 85 -3.06 15.95 -2.63
N ILE A 86 -3.64 14.87 -2.10
CA ILE A 86 -3.44 14.44 -0.71
C ILE A 86 -2.03 13.88 -0.48
N ILE A 87 -1.57 12.97 -1.34
CA ILE A 87 -0.30 12.26 -1.08
C ILE A 87 0.95 13.06 -1.44
N THR A 88 0.83 14.06 -2.33
CA THR A 88 1.99 14.86 -2.77
C THR A 88 2.66 15.64 -1.63
N PRO A 89 1.93 16.33 -0.74
CA PRO A 89 2.54 17.10 0.34
C PRO A 89 2.97 16.26 1.56
N LEU A 90 2.65 14.97 1.63
CA LEU A 90 2.96 14.15 2.80
C LEU A 90 4.48 14.08 3.04
N ASN A 91 4.91 14.33 4.26
CA ASN A 91 6.29 14.12 4.68
C ASN A 91 6.38 12.80 5.44
N PRO A 92 7.12 11.80 4.92
CA PRO A 92 7.23 10.49 5.56
C PRO A 92 7.87 10.62 6.94
N ALA A 93 7.20 10.11 7.96
CA ALA A 93 7.68 10.10 9.34
C ALA A 93 6.90 9.08 10.19
N GLY A 94 7.37 8.83 11.42
CA GLY A 94 6.65 8.04 12.41
C GLY A 94 6.67 6.53 12.19
N GLN A 95 5.79 5.87 12.90
CA GLN A 95 5.65 4.40 12.95
C GLN A 95 4.80 3.86 11.79
N THR A 96 4.71 2.52 11.75
CA THR A 96 4.00 1.77 10.70
C THR A 96 2.80 0.99 11.28
N PRO A 97 1.66 1.64 11.62
CA PRO A 97 0.46 0.98 12.12
C PRO A 97 -0.36 0.37 10.99
N LEU A 98 0.28 -0.46 10.13
CA LEU A 98 -0.34 -0.96 8.91
C LEU A 98 -1.57 -1.84 9.17
N THR A 99 -1.56 -2.65 10.25
CA THR A 99 -2.68 -3.51 10.61
C THR A 99 -3.94 -2.70 10.88
N ALA A 100 -3.83 -1.67 11.71
CA ALA A 100 -4.95 -0.79 12.05
C ALA A 100 -5.38 0.06 10.84
N ALA A 101 -4.48 0.43 9.95
CA ALA A 101 -4.80 1.15 8.71
C ALA A 101 -5.60 0.27 7.73
N VAL A 102 -5.23 -1.00 7.59
CA VAL A 102 -5.97 -1.97 6.77
C VAL A 102 -7.34 -2.27 7.38
N GLU A 103 -7.44 -2.42 8.71
CA GLU A 103 -8.71 -2.57 9.42
C GLU A 103 -9.63 -1.37 9.17
N LYS A 104 -9.12 -0.15 9.33
CA LYS A 104 -9.87 1.08 9.04
C LYS A 104 -10.37 1.12 7.59
N ALA A 105 -9.55 0.71 6.63
CA ALA A 105 -9.94 0.64 5.23
C ALA A 105 -11.06 -0.39 4.98
N ALA A 106 -11.02 -1.53 5.65
CA ALA A 106 -12.05 -2.57 5.58
C ALA A 106 -13.38 -2.08 6.16
N GLU A 107 -13.36 -1.42 7.32
CA GLU A 107 -14.56 -0.84 7.93
C GLU A 107 -15.20 0.25 7.02
N VAL A 108 -14.39 1.08 6.39
CA VAL A 108 -14.89 2.09 5.43
C VAL A 108 -15.57 1.44 4.23
N LEU A 109 -15.11 0.26 3.81
CA LEU A 109 -15.72 -0.53 2.75
C LEU A 109 -16.98 -1.28 3.18
N ASP A 110 -17.30 -1.30 4.48
CA ASP A 110 -18.41 -2.10 5.03
C ASP A 110 -18.22 -3.60 4.71
N PHE A 111 -17.00 -4.10 4.99
CA PHE A 111 -16.51 -5.39 4.51
C PHE A 111 -17.36 -6.59 4.92
N ARG A 112 -18.12 -6.47 6.02
CA ARG A 112 -19.04 -7.52 6.50
C ARG A 112 -20.26 -7.67 5.60
N ASN A 113 -20.66 -6.59 4.94
CA ASN A 113 -21.91 -6.56 4.17
C ASN A 113 -21.69 -6.44 2.65
N LYS A 114 -20.51 -5.92 2.22
CA LYS A 114 -20.22 -5.60 0.83
C LYS A 114 -18.90 -6.18 0.35
N PRO A 115 -18.83 -6.60 -0.94
CA PRO A 115 -17.56 -6.94 -1.52
C PRO A 115 -16.66 -5.71 -1.63
N GLY A 116 -15.35 -5.91 -1.45
CA GLY A 116 -14.41 -4.82 -1.51
C GLY A 116 -12.99 -5.28 -1.83
N THR A 117 -12.17 -4.34 -2.27
CA THR A 117 -10.74 -4.59 -2.51
C THR A 117 -9.90 -3.56 -1.76
N ILE A 118 -8.91 -4.03 -1.02
CA ILE A 118 -7.87 -3.23 -0.40
C ILE A 118 -6.55 -3.48 -1.14
N VAL A 119 -5.83 -2.42 -1.45
CA VAL A 119 -4.45 -2.48 -1.93
C VAL A 119 -3.59 -1.77 -0.89
N LEU A 120 -2.83 -2.55 -0.13
CA LEU A 120 -1.83 -2.06 0.80
C LEU A 120 -0.52 -1.85 0.05
N LEU A 121 0.01 -0.65 0.10
CA LEU A 121 1.33 -0.30 -0.41
C LEU A 121 2.20 0.10 0.77
N THR A 122 3.30 -0.65 1.00
CA THR A 122 4.21 -0.45 2.13
C THR A 122 5.65 -0.76 1.73
N ASP A 123 6.61 -0.16 2.41
CA ASP A 123 8.03 -0.47 2.31
C ASP A 123 8.61 -1.05 3.62
N GLY A 124 7.73 -1.31 4.60
CA GLY A 124 8.12 -1.74 5.94
C GLY A 124 7.20 -2.77 6.58
N GLU A 125 7.57 -3.14 7.79
CA GLU A 125 6.86 -4.07 8.65
C GLU A 125 5.96 -3.32 9.64
N GLU A 126 4.99 -4.02 10.24
CA GLU A 126 4.18 -3.54 11.36
C GLU A 126 5.08 -3.20 12.57
N THR A 127 5.02 -1.96 13.05
CA THR A 127 5.83 -1.52 14.19
C THR A 127 5.02 -1.09 15.42
N CYS A 128 3.70 -1.17 15.33
CA CYS A 128 2.76 -0.73 16.35
C CYS A 128 2.10 -1.89 17.11
N GLY A 129 2.64 -3.11 16.97
CA GLY A 129 2.14 -4.27 17.69
C GLY A 129 0.84 -4.85 17.13
N GLY A 130 0.43 -4.42 15.94
CA GLY A 130 -0.67 -5.03 15.21
C GLY A 130 -0.36 -6.46 14.79
N ASN A 131 -1.39 -7.26 14.53
CA ASN A 131 -1.23 -8.64 14.07
C ASN A 131 -1.98 -8.85 12.74
N PRO A 132 -1.28 -8.70 11.60
CA PRO A 132 -1.87 -8.85 10.27
C PRO A 132 -2.53 -10.22 10.05
N CYS A 133 -1.93 -11.31 10.54
CA CYS A 133 -2.48 -12.66 10.38
C CYS A 133 -3.78 -12.85 11.18
N LYS A 134 -3.89 -12.25 12.38
CA LYS A 134 -5.14 -12.25 13.15
C LYS A 134 -6.22 -11.46 12.41
N LEU A 135 -5.88 -10.29 11.89
CA LEU A 135 -6.79 -9.46 11.11
C LEU A 135 -7.26 -10.19 9.83
N ALA A 136 -6.34 -10.88 9.14
CA ALA A 136 -6.67 -11.67 7.96
C ALA A 136 -7.72 -12.76 8.23
N LYS A 137 -7.62 -13.44 9.40
CA LYS A 137 -8.61 -14.43 9.83
C LYS A 137 -9.98 -13.80 10.10
N ILE A 138 -10.02 -12.61 10.70
CA ILE A 138 -11.26 -11.87 10.91
C ILE A 138 -11.92 -11.55 9.57
N PHE A 139 -11.15 -11.05 8.62
CA PHE A 139 -11.66 -10.75 7.28
C PHE A 139 -12.18 -12.00 6.56
N GLN A 140 -11.49 -13.13 6.72
CA GLN A 140 -11.93 -14.39 6.14
C GLN A 140 -13.22 -14.92 6.76
N SER A 141 -13.39 -14.78 8.08
CA SER A 141 -14.55 -15.30 8.79
C SER A 141 -15.78 -14.39 8.75
N GLU A 142 -15.58 -13.08 8.72
CA GLU A 142 -16.64 -12.08 8.81
C GLU A 142 -16.90 -11.34 7.51
N GLY A 143 -15.92 -11.31 6.60
CA GLY A 143 -16.01 -10.53 5.36
C GLY A 143 -16.84 -11.21 4.27
N LYS A 144 -17.62 -10.39 3.58
CA LYS A 144 -18.48 -10.86 2.47
C LYS A 144 -17.75 -10.93 1.12
N GLN A 145 -16.52 -11.13 0.96
CA GLN A 145 -15.66 -11.07 -0.24
C GLN A 145 -14.74 -9.86 -0.21
N LEU A 146 -14.01 -9.73 0.88
CA LEU A 146 -12.93 -8.76 0.94
C LEU A 146 -11.67 -9.36 0.33
N THR A 147 -11.15 -8.71 -0.71
CA THR A 147 -9.85 -9.06 -1.31
C THR A 147 -8.79 -8.09 -0.81
N VAL A 148 -7.65 -8.60 -0.35
CA VAL A 148 -6.55 -7.76 0.12
C VAL A 148 -5.28 -8.06 -0.69
N HIS A 149 -4.84 -7.10 -1.50
CA HIS A 149 -3.54 -7.14 -2.16
C HIS A 149 -2.50 -6.39 -1.34
N VAL A 150 -1.29 -6.92 -1.30
CA VAL A 150 -0.14 -6.29 -0.65
C VAL A 150 0.96 -6.08 -1.68
N ILE A 151 1.42 -4.84 -1.82
CA ILE A 151 2.58 -4.47 -2.62
C ILE A 151 3.68 -4.02 -1.66
N GLY A 152 4.71 -4.84 -1.54
CA GLY A 152 5.90 -4.54 -0.77
C GLY A 152 6.95 -3.87 -1.63
N TYR A 153 7.20 -2.56 -1.42
CA TYR A 153 8.18 -1.82 -2.19
C TYR A 153 9.55 -1.84 -1.50
N ARG A 154 10.53 -2.48 -2.15
CA ARG A 154 11.90 -2.63 -1.63
C ARG A 154 11.98 -3.26 -0.23
N ILE A 155 11.04 -4.12 0.07
CA ILE A 155 11.11 -4.94 1.26
C ILE A 155 12.12 -6.07 0.96
N LYS A 156 13.23 -6.08 1.69
CA LYS A 156 14.22 -7.17 1.56
C LYS A 156 13.59 -8.47 2.03
N ASP A 157 13.42 -9.42 1.14
CA ASP A 157 12.79 -10.72 1.41
C ASP A 157 13.54 -11.60 2.43
N PHE A 158 14.69 -11.15 2.91
CA PHE A 158 15.57 -11.96 3.72
C PHE A 158 16.09 -11.22 4.94
N SER A 159 15.42 -11.39 6.08
CA SER A 159 16.07 -11.27 7.37
C SER A 159 16.35 -12.68 7.90
N TRP A 160 17.61 -13.09 7.87
CA TRP A 160 18.08 -14.32 8.53
C TRP A 160 17.78 -14.33 10.04
N THR A 161 17.42 -13.21 10.61
CA THR A 161 17.06 -13.03 12.01
C THR A 161 15.63 -13.41 12.35
N GLY A 162 14.90 -14.09 11.44
CA GLY A 162 13.57 -14.61 11.74
C GLY A 162 12.52 -13.53 12.01
N GLY A 163 12.63 -12.38 11.35
CA GLY A 163 11.61 -11.31 11.45
C GLY A 163 10.23 -11.85 11.07
N GLN A 164 9.39 -12.07 12.07
CA GLN A 164 8.01 -12.54 11.90
C GLN A 164 7.15 -11.52 11.15
N GLY A 165 7.54 -10.24 11.14
CA GLY A 165 6.74 -9.14 10.61
C GLY A 165 6.43 -9.22 9.11
N MET A 166 7.38 -9.70 8.28
CA MET A 166 7.16 -9.82 6.84
C MET A 166 6.29 -11.02 6.48
N MET A 167 6.43 -12.14 7.20
CA MET A 167 5.52 -13.28 7.03
C MET A 167 4.10 -12.90 7.40
N ASP A 168 3.94 -11.98 8.34
CA ASP A 168 2.64 -11.55 8.85
C ASP A 168 1.85 -10.73 7.82
N THR A 169 2.48 -9.87 7.02
CA THR A 169 1.78 -9.11 5.97
C THR A 169 1.31 -9.99 4.80
N ARG A 170 2.00 -11.09 4.51
CA ARG A 170 1.57 -12.09 3.50
C ARG A 170 0.27 -12.78 3.88
N CYS A 171 -0.03 -12.90 5.20
CA CYS A 171 -1.31 -13.45 5.65
C CYS A 171 -2.50 -12.63 5.14
N LEU A 172 -2.36 -11.27 5.10
CA LEU A 172 -3.44 -10.40 4.64
C LEU A 172 -3.90 -10.73 3.23
N SER A 173 -2.97 -10.97 2.32
CA SER A 173 -3.30 -11.33 0.95
C SER A 173 -3.67 -12.80 0.79
N GLY A 174 -2.87 -13.71 1.34
CA GLY A 174 -3.05 -15.15 1.14
C GLY A 174 -4.35 -15.71 1.68
N GLN A 175 -4.87 -15.17 2.78
CA GLN A 175 -6.13 -15.61 3.38
C GLN A 175 -7.37 -14.90 2.81
N ASN A 176 -7.18 -13.81 2.06
CA ASN A 176 -8.27 -12.97 1.57
C ASN A 176 -8.29 -12.85 0.03
N GLY A 177 -7.87 -13.91 -0.67
CA GLY A 177 -8.00 -14.01 -2.12
C GLY A 177 -7.20 -12.99 -2.94
N GLY A 178 -6.25 -12.31 -2.31
CA GLY A 178 -5.39 -11.34 -2.94
C GLY A 178 -4.00 -11.88 -3.31
N THR A 179 -3.10 -10.97 -3.64
CA THR A 179 -1.70 -11.27 -3.99
C THR A 179 -0.75 -10.47 -3.14
N TYR A 180 0.35 -11.09 -2.72
CA TYR A 180 1.54 -10.40 -2.24
C TYR A 180 2.50 -10.22 -3.42
N THR A 181 2.95 -9.00 -3.67
CA THR A 181 3.92 -8.70 -4.74
C THR A 181 5.05 -7.87 -4.16
N SER A 182 6.25 -8.42 -4.11
CA SER A 182 7.47 -7.68 -3.81
C SER A 182 7.98 -7.03 -5.09
N VAL A 183 8.32 -5.75 -5.03
CA VAL A 183 8.79 -4.95 -6.17
C VAL A 183 9.99 -4.11 -5.78
N GLU A 184 10.97 -4.02 -6.67
CA GLU A 184 12.24 -3.34 -6.44
C GLU A 184 12.38 -2.07 -7.29
N THR A 185 11.67 -2.00 -8.41
CA THR A 185 11.78 -0.91 -9.38
C THR A 185 10.47 -0.14 -9.54
N ALA A 186 10.57 1.10 -10.05
CA ALA A 186 9.41 1.95 -10.33
C ALA A 186 8.47 1.34 -11.39
N ASP A 187 9.02 0.60 -12.36
CA ASP A 187 8.22 -0.03 -13.42
C ASP A 187 7.47 -1.26 -12.88
N GLU A 188 8.13 -2.09 -12.08
CA GLU A 188 7.48 -3.21 -11.38
C GLU A 188 6.37 -2.70 -10.44
N LEU A 189 6.63 -1.61 -9.71
CA LEU A 189 5.64 -0.96 -8.85
C LEU A 189 4.43 -0.48 -9.66
N SER A 190 4.67 0.18 -10.79
CA SER A 190 3.59 0.65 -11.68
C SER A 190 2.77 -0.52 -12.23
N ALA A 191 3.42 -1.61 -12.62
CA ALA A 191 2.76 -2.82 -13.10
C ALA A 191 1.93 -3.50 -12.00
N ALA A 192 2.47 -3.62 -10.79
CA ALA A 192 1.76 -4.19 -9.64
C ALA A 192 0.53 -3.35 -9.25
N LEU A 193 0.67 -2.01 -9.20
CA LEU A 193 -0.42 -1.09 -8.94
C LEU A 193 -1.50 -1.18 -10.03
N LEU A 194 -1.11 -1.19 -11.29
CA LEU A 194 -2.07 -1.35 -12.39
C LEU A 194 -2.83 -2.67 -12.28
N LYS A 195 -2.13 -3.78 -12.02
CA LYS A 195 -2.73 -5.11 -11.89
C LYS A 195 -3.71 -5.19 -10.71
N THR A 196 -3.39 -4.61 -9.55
CA THR A 196 -4.19 -4.73 -8.33
C THR A 196 -5.32 -3.69 -8.25
N LEU A 197 -5.13 -2.51 -8.83
CA LEU A 197 -6.15 -1.48 -8.90
C LEU A 197 -7.07 -1.61 -10.11
N SER A 198 -6.64 -2.23 -11.23
CA SER A 198 -7.55 -2.60 -12.30
C SER A 198 -8.25 -3.91 -11.92
N CYS A 199 -9.57 -3.98 -11.95
CA CYS A 199 -10.25 -5.27 -11.87
C CYS A 199 -9.87 -6.13 -13.06
N PRO A 200 -9.66 -7.45 -12.91
CA PRO A 200 -10.00 -8.32 -13.99
C PRO A 200 -11.50 -8.10 -14.27
N MET A 201 -11.82 -7.56 -15.42
CA MET A 201 -13.17 -7.74 -15.97
C MET A 201 -13.40 -9.24 -15.92
N LEU A 202 -14.33 -9.69 -15.09
CA LEU A 202 -14.88 -11.01 -15.27
C LEU A 202 -15.43 -11.00 -16.70
N THR A 203 -14.64 -11.49 -17.64
CA THR A 203 -15.17 -11.92 -18.91
C THR A 203 -16.24 -12.93 -18.53
N GLN A 204 -17.50 -12.51 -18.63
CA GLN A 204 -18.60 -13.44 -18.61
C GLN A 204 -18.24 -14.46 -19.68
N ALA A 205 -17.81 -15.65 -19.25
CA ALA A 205 -17.85 -16.81 -20.12
C ALA A 205 -19.35 -16.93 -20.48
N GLY A 206 -19.68 -16.50 -21.66
CA GLY A 206 -21.01 -16.70 -22.24
C GLY A 206 -21.31 -18.20 -22.30
N PRO A 207 -22.59 -18.54 -22.32
CA PRO A 207 -23.07 -19.89 -22.28
C PRO A 207 -22.58 -20.72 -23.47
#